data_cce356107a0d08f4b5b6175155635cb1
#
_entry.id   cce356107a0d08f4b5b6175155635cb1
#
_cell.length_a   1.000
_cell.length_b   1.000
_cell.length_c   1.000
_cell.angle_alpha   90.00
_cell.angle_beta   90.00
_cell.angle_gamma   90.00
#
_symmetry.space_group_name_H-M   'P 1'
#
loop_
_entity.id
_entity.type
_entity.pdbx_description
1 polymer ?
#
loop_
_entity_poly.entity_id
_entity_poly.type
_entity_poly.pdbx_seq_one_letter_code
_entity_poly.pdbx_strand_id
1 'polypeptide(L)'
;LTQKSGVSNSNNNSTITQTAYKNENSTTQAVNKVKDAVVSVITYSANRQNSVFGNDDTDTDSQQISSEGSGVIYKKNDKEAYIVTNNHVINGASKVDIRLSDGTKVPGEIVGADTFSDIAVVKISSEKVTTVAEFGDSSKLTVGETAIAIGSPLGSEYANTVTQGIVSSLNRNVSLKSEDGQAI
;
A
#
# COMPACT_ATOMS: atom_id res chain seq x y z
N LEU A 1 15.16 72.97 -29.75
CA LEU A 1 15.30 71.58 -30.25
C LEU A 1 15.34 70.63 -29.07
N THR A 2 14.19 70.12 -28.66
CA THR A 2 14.02 69.13 -27.58
C THR A 2 13.73 67.77 -28.19
N GLN A 3 14.65 66.80 -28.03
CA GLN A 3 14.42 65.43 -28.42
C GLN A 3 13.68 64.67 -27.29
N LYS A 4 12.53 64.13 -27.61
CA LYS A 4 11.77 63.23 -26.76
C LYS A 4 12.22 61.79 -27.08
N SER A 5 12.91 61.14 -26.15
CA SER A 5 13.21 59.70 -26.19
C SER A 5 11.98 58.91 -25.74
N GLY A 6 11.39 58.16 -26.66
CA GLY A 6 10.32 57.20 -26.37
C GLY A 6 10.89 55.93 -25.72
N VAL A 7 10.44 55.64 -24.52
CA VAL A 7 10.68 54.32 -23.88
C VAL A 7 9.64 53.33 -24.42
N SER A 8 10.14 52.38 -25.20
CA SER A 8 9.34 51.24 -25.68
C SER A 8 9.27 50.21 -24.55
N ASN A 9 8.08 50.08 -23.96
CA ASN A 9 7.79 49.06 -22.96
C ASN A 9 7.44 47.75 -23.67
N SER A 10 8.40 46.84 -23.78
CA SER A 10 8.21 45.52 -24.32
C SER A 10 7.59 44.62 -23.25
N ASN A 11 6.26 44.44 -23.30
CA ASN A 11 5.57 43.44 -22.50
C ASN A 11 5.88 42.04 -23.05
N ASN A 12 6.87 41.39 -22.51
CA ASN A 12 7.09 39.94 -22.70
C ASN A 12 6.03 39.17 -21.91
N ASN A 13 4.89 38.91 -22.52
CA ASN A 13 3.96 37.89 -22.03
C ASN A 13 4.55 36.51 -22.31
N SER A 14 5.22 35.93 -21.31
CA SER A 14 5.60 34.55 -21.34
C SER A 14 4.33 33.71 -21.17
N THR A 15 3.79 33.20 -22.29
CA THR A 15 2.71 32.22 -22.23
C THR A 15 3.31 30.88 -21.75
N ILE A 16 3.08 30.52 -20.48
CA ILE A 16 3.41 29.20 -19.99
C ILE A 16 2.36 28.23 -20.54
N THR A 17 2.68 27.57 -21.65
CA THR A 17 1.88 26.45 -22.13
C THR A 17 2.14 25.27 -21.22
N GLN A 18 1.20 24.98 -20.31
CA GLN A 18 1.20 23.71 -19.55
C GLN A 18 0.94 22.57 -20.54
N THR A 19 1.99 22.03 -21.09
CA THR A 19 1.92 20.77 -21.83
C THR A 19 1.76 19.67 -20.77
N ALA A 20 0.54 19.19 -20.57
CA ALA A 20 0.31 17.96 -19.79
C ALA A 20 0.99 16.81 -20.53
N TYR A 21 2.21 16.48 -20.10
CA TYR A 21 2.97 15.35 -20.64
C TYR A 21 2.28 14.07 -20.14
N LYS A 22 1.36 13.52 -20.91
CA LYS A 22 0.76 12.22 -20.68
C LYS A 22 1.74 11.16 -21.18
N ASN A 23 2.72 10.81 -20.34
CA ASN A 23 3.68 9.80 -20.69
C ASN A 23 3.09 8.41 -20.36
N GLU A 24 2.29 7.86 -21.27
CA GLU A 24 1.79 6.49 -21.19
C GLU A 24 2.90 5.53 -21.66
N ASN A 25 3.84 5.25 -20.77
CA ASN A 25 4.82 4.20 -20.97
C ASN A 25 4.33 2.85 -20.40
N SER A 26 5.06 1.78 -20.67
CA SER A 26 4.75 0.43 -20.19
C SER A 26 4.63 0.35 -18.65
N THR A 27 5.42 1.15 -17.92
CA THR A 27 5.38 1.25 -16.46
C THR A 27 4.04 1.83 -15.99
N THR A 28 3.59 2.93 -16.57
CA THR A 28 2.30 3.57 -16.22
C THR A 28 1.13 2.63 -16.50
N GLN A 29 1.17 1.90 -17.62
CA GLN A 29 0.14 0.91 -17.95
C GLN A 29 0.13 -0.25 -16.96
N ALA A 30 1.31 -0.78 -16.58
CA ALA A 30 1.43 -1.84 -15.59
C ALA A 30 0.88 -1.41 -14.23
N VAL A 31 1.24 -0.20 -13.74
CA VAL A 31 0.74 0.35 -12.49
C VAL A 31 -0.79 0.50 -12.54
N ASN A 32 -1.33 1.09 -13.59
CA ASN A 32 -2.78 1.29 -13.73
C ASN A 32 -3.56 -0.02 -13.76
N LYS A 33 -2.97 -1.10 -14.25
CA LYS A 33 -3.60 -2.42 -14.29
C LYS A 33 -3.78 -3.02 -12.90
N VAL A 34 -2.83 -2.79 -11.97
CA VAL A 34 -2.78 -3.53 -10.69
C VAL A 34 -2.95 -2.67 -9.45
N LYS A 35 -2.83 -1.34 -9.54
CA LYS A 35 -2.88 -0.45 -8.36
C LYS A 35 -4.12 -0.63 -7.50
N ASP A 36 -5.28 -0.94 -8.11
CA ASP A 36 -6.54 -1.11 -7.40
C ASP A 36 -6.67 -2.48 -6.72
N ALA A 37 -5.74 -3.41 -6.99
CA ALA A 37 -5.58 -4.64 -6.24
C ALA A 37 -4.67 -4.49 -5.02
N VAL A 38 -3.92 -3.38 -4.91
CA VAL A 38 -3.07 -3.09 -3.75
C VAL A 38 -3.90 -2.33 -2.70
N VAL A 39 -3.85 -2.80 -1.46
CA VAL A 39 -4.67 -2.31 -0.36
C VAL A 39 -3.82 -2.00 0.87
N SER A 40 -4.33 -1.14 1.76
CA SER A 40 -3.73 -0.98 3.08
C SER A 40 -4.37 -1.95 4.07
N VAL A 41 -3.53 -2.62 4.86
CA VAL A 41 -3.94 -3.49 5.96
C VAL A 41 -3.74 -2.72 7.25
N ILE A 42 -4.81 -2.47 8.00
CA ILE A 42 -4.83 -1.69 9.23
C ILE A 42 -5.22 -2.62 10.37
N THR A 43 -4.40 -2.70 11.39
CA THR A 43 -4.65 -3.57 12.54
C THR A 43 -4.81 -2.77 13.83
N TYR A 44 -5.59 -3.31 14.72
CA TYR A 44 -5.90 -2.69 16.01
C TYR A 44 -5.55 -3.64 17.14
N SER A 45 -5.02 -3.09 18.23
CA SER A 45 -4.84 -3.82 19.49
C SER A 45 -6.00 -3.52 20.44
N ALA A 46 -6.40 -4.53 21.22
CA ALA A 46 -7.31 -4.29 22.35
C ALA A 46 -6.56 -3.51 23.42
N ASN A 47 -6.96 -2.29 23.69
CA ASN A 47 -6.39 -1.49 24.76
C ASN A 47 -6.90 -2.04 26.09
N ARG A 48 -6.11 -2.89 26.76
CA ARG A 48 -6.33 -3.27 28.16
C ARG A 48 -5.80 -2.14 29.05
N GLN A 49 -6.45 -0.98 29.02
CA GLN A 49 -6.29 -0.08 30.15
C GLN A 49 -7.02 -0.70 31.34
N ASN A 50 -6.23 -1.27 32.26
CA ASN A 50 -6.66 -1.49 33.63
C ASN A 50 -6.96 -0.11 34.27
N SER A 51 -8.16 0.41 34.07
CA SER A 51 -8.65 1.47 34.93
C SER A 51 -9.08 0.83 36.26
N VAL A 52 -8.14 0.79 37.20
CA VAL A 52 -8.34 0.30 38.56
C VAL A 52 -9.20 1.28 39.38
N PHE A 53 -9.51 2.46 38.86
CA PHE A 53 -10.32 3.47 39.54
C PHE A 53 -11.14 4.28 38.53
N GLY A 54 -12.45 4.17 38.61
CA GLY A 54 -13.36 5.16 38.03
C GLY A 54 -14.57 4.53 37.32
N ASN A 55 -15.73 4.57 38.01
CA ASN A 55 -17.03 4.47 37.38
C ASN A 55 -17.19 5.64 36.41
N ASP A 56 -17.16 5.36 35.12
CA ASP A 56 -17.85 6.20 34.15
C ASP A 56 -18.28 5.34 32.96
N ASP A 57 -19.58 5.19 32.79
CA ASP A 57 -20.27 4.49 31.73
C ASP A 57 -20.11 5.26 30.39
N THR A 58 -18.92 5.28 29.81
CA THR A 58 -18.73 5.61 28.41
C THR A 58 -17.98 4.48 27.75
N ASP A 59 -18.77 3.62 27.11
CA ASP A 59 -18.36 2.50 26.26
C ASP A 59 -17.69 3.08 24.98
N THR A 60 -16.51 3.66 25.13
CA THR A 60 -15.63 3.99 24.01
C THR A 60 -14.60 2.87 23.92
N ASP A 61 -14.94 1.86 23.11
CA ASP A 61 -14.00 0.85 22.60
C ASP A 61 -12.91 1.59 21.78
N SER A 62 -11.97 2.23 22.48
CA SER A 62 -10.87 2.96 21.88
C SER A 62 -9.82 1.97 21.39
N GLN A 63 -10.14 1.32 20.25
CA GLN A 63 -9.20 0.49 19.51
C GLN A 63 -8.10 1.40 18.94
N GLN A 64 -6.88 1.21 19.43
CA GLN A 64 -5.72 1.93 18.91
C GLN A 64 -5.14 1.16 17.72
N ILE A 65 -4.81 1.89 16.64
CA ILE A 65 -4.07 1.30 15.51
C ILE A 65 -2.73 0.78 16.02
N SER A 66 -2.48 -0.49 15.82
CA SER A 66 -1.25 -1.17 16.27
C SER A 66 -0.23 -1.33 15.15
N SER A 67 -0.68 -1.56 13.93
CA SER A 67 0.19 -1.68 12.76
C SER A 67 -0.56 -1.33 11.48
N GLU A 68 0.19 -0.88 10.48
CA GLU A 68 -0.30 -0.67 9.13
C GLU A 68 0.71 -1.25 8.14
N GLY A 69 0.20 -1.83 7.05
CA GLY A 69 1.02 -2.43 6.00
C GLY A 69 0.28 -2.53 4.69
N SER A 70 0.92 -3.16 3.73
CA SER A 70 0.35 -3.39 2.40
C SER A 70 -0.21 -4.80 2.27
N GLY A 71 -1.23 -4.96 1.44
CA GLY A 71 -1.75 -6.24 1.01
C GLY A 71 -2.09 -6.23 -0.47
N VAL A 72 -2.26 -7.41 -1.04
CA VAL A 72 -2.61 -7.59 -2.45
C VAL A 72 -3.81 -8.52 -2.57
N ILE A 73 -4.87 -8.06 -3.23
CA ILE A 73 -6.03 -8.88 -3.57
C ILE A 73 -5.62 -9.81 -4.71
N TYR A 74 -5.57 -11.12 -4.45
CA TYR A 74 -5.12 -12.13 -5.42
C TYR A 74 -6.20 -13.10 -5.86
N LYS A 75 -7.35 -13.10 -5.19
CA LYS A 75 -8.48 -13.98 -5.51
C LYS A 75 -9.79 -13.34 -5.13
N LYS A 76 -10.83 -13.55 -5.93
CA LYS A 76 -12.19 -13.08 -5.68
C LYS A 76 -13.19 -14.13 -6.16
N ASN A 77 -14.28 -14.31 -5.41
CA ASN A 77 -15.50 -14.99 -5.83
C ASN A 77 -16.72 -14.07 -5.61
N ASP A 78 -17.93 -14.57 -5.75
CA ASP A 78 -19.16 -13.77 -5.64
C ASP A 78 -19.38 -13.15 -4.27
N LYS A 79 -18.79 -13.71 -3.20
CA LYS A 79 -19.02 -13.30 -1.82
C LYS A 79 -17.77 -12.71 -1.15
N GLU A 80 -16.61 -13.26 -1.47
CA GLU A 80 -15.37 -13.00 -0.74
C GLU A 80 -14.23 -12.66 -1.68
N ALA A 81 -13.32 -11.81 -1.20
CA ALA A 81 -12.03 -11.57 -1.81
C ALA A 81 -10.91 -11.87 -0.79
N TYR A 82 -9.80 -12.37 -1.29
CA TYR A 82 -8.66 -12.83 -0.49
C TYR A 82 -7.45 -11.95 -0.77
N ILE A 83 -6.81 -11.56 0.33
CA ILE A 83 -5.68 -10.64 0.36
C ILE A 83 -4.50 -11.35 0.98
N VAL A 84 -3.36 -11.33 0.30
CA VAL A 84 -2.09 -11.72 0.88
C VAL A 84 -1.41 -10.48 1.49
N THR A 85 -0.89 -10.65 2.72
CA THR A 85 -0.11 -9.63 3.44
C THR A 85 0.98 -10.32 4.26
N ASN A 86 1.73 -9.58 5.05
CA ASN A 86 2.74 -10.14 5.94
C ASN A 86 2.16 -10.52 7.31
N ASN A 87 2.67 -11.60 7.87
CA ASN A 87 2.27 -12.06 9.20
C ASN A 87 2.59 -11.02 10.27
N HIS A 88 3.76 -10.37 10.23
CA HIS A 88 4.13 -9.37 11.24
C HIS A 88 3.17 -8.17 11.27
N VAL A 89 2.47 -7.87 10.16
CA VAL A 89 1.47 -6.78 10.11
C VAL A 89 0.22 -7.14 10.92
N ILE A 90 -0.20 -8.41 10.90
CA ILE A 90 -1.46 -8.85 11.52
C ILE A 90 -1.27 -9.58 12.85
N ASN A 91 -0.03 -9.88 13.22
CA ASN A 91 0.27 -10.66 14.42
C ASN A 91 -0.17 -9.90 15.68
N GLY A 92 -0.94 -10.57 16.55
CA GLY A 92 -1.47 -9.99 17.79
C GLY A 92 -2.62 -8.98 17.60
N ALA A 93 -3.12 -8.80 16.37
CA ALA A 93 -4.23 -7.92 16.11
C ALA A 93 -5.54 -8.46 16.71
N SER A 94 -6.29 -7.60 17.39
CA SER A 94 -7.67 -7.90 17.83
C SER A 94 -8.69 -7.70 16.71
N LYS A 95 -8.37 -6.82 15.76
CA LYS A 95 -9.20 -6.48 14.61
C LYS A 95 -8.33 -6.10 13.42
N VAL A 96 -8.80 -6.43 12.22
CA VAL A 96 -8.17 -6.06 10.95
C VAL A 96 -9.19 -5.34 10.09
N ASP A 97 -8.84 -4.17 9.57
CA ASP A 97 -9.58 -3.48 8.52
C ASP A 97 -8.72 -3.38 7.26
N ILE A 98 -9.36 -3.49 6.12
CA ILE A 98 -8.73 -3.32 4.81
C ILE A 98 -9.23 -2.01 4.22
N ARG A 99 -8.30 -1.15 3.81
CA ARG A 99 -8.63 0.06 3.05
C ARG A 99 -8.32 -0.20 1.57
N LEU A 100 -9.35 -0.14 0.76
CA LEU A 100 -9.28 -0.26 -0.70
C LEU A 100 -8.67 1.01 -1.33
N SER A 101 -8.30 0.94 -2.60
CA SER A 101 -7.70 2.04 -3.36
C SER A 101 -8.56 3.30 -3.44
N ASP A 102 -9.89 3.15 -3.37
CA ASP A 102 -10.86 4.26 -3.33
C ASP A 102 -11.04 4.89 -1.93
N GLY A 103 -10.30 4.38 -0.92
CA GLY A 103 -10.38 4.82 0.47
C GLY A 103 -11.46 4.11 1.30
N THR A 104 -12.28 3.26 0.71
CA THR A 104 -13.31 2.50 1.43
C THR A 104 -12.66 1.54 2.42
N LYS A 105 -13.11 1.55 3.67
CA LYS A 105 -12.72 0.57 4.70
C LYS A 105 -13.69 -0.60 4.73
N VAL A 106 -13.16 -1.80 4.73
CA VAL A 106 -13.91 -3.06 4.81
C VAL A 106 -13.32 -3.90 5.95
N PRO A 107 -14.13 -4.44 6.85
CA PRO A 107 -13.64 -5.34 7.89
C PRO A 107 -13.04 -6.60 7.27
N GLY A 108 -11.87 -7.01 7.79
CA GLY A 108 -11.13 -8.20 7.37
C GLY A 108 -11.20 -9.32 8.40
N GLU A 109 -11.21 -10.55 7.92
CA GLU A 109 -11.11 -11.75 8.74
C GLU A 109 -9.82 -12.48 8.39
N ILE A 110 -8.98 -12.80 9.39
CA ILE A 110 -7.74 -13.56 9.20
C ILE A 110 -8.12 -15.01 8.88
N VAL A 111 -7.69 -15.50 7.72
CA VAL A 111 -7.92 -16.88 7.26
C VAL A 111 -6.82 -17.80 7.75
N GLY A 112 -5.58 -17.31 7.75
CA GLY A 112 -4.41 -18.05 8.18
C GLY A 112 -3.15 -17.21 8.10
N ALA A 113 -2.12 -17.64 8.80
CA ALA A 113 -0.82 -17.00 8.84
C ALA A 113 0.28 -18.01 9.05
N ASP A 114 1.44 -17.74 8.47
CA ASP A 114 2.67 -18.50 8.68
C ASP A 114 3.78 -17.55 9.11
N THR A 115 4.24 -17.73 10.33
CA THR A 115 5.32 -16.92 10.92
C THR A 115 6.67 -17.17 10.25
N PHE A 116 6.90 -18.38 9.75
CA PHE A 116 8.18 -18.73 9.14
C PHE A 116 8.40 -18.04 7.80
N SER A 117 7.36 -18.02 6.94
CA SER A 117 7.41 -17.31 5.64
C SER A 117 7.01 -15.85 5.74
N ASP A 118 6.58 -15.39 6.91
CA ASP A 118 6.00 -14.04 7.13
C ASP A 118 4.83 -13.74 6.18
N ILE A 119 3.99 -14.73 5.92
CA ILE A 119 2.82 -14.59 5.04
C ILE A 119 1.54 -14.76 5.85
N ALA A 120 0.55 -13.93 5.54
CA ALA A 120 -0.81 -14.05 6.05
C ALA A 120 -1.85 -13.85 4.96
N VAL A 121 -3.03 -14.44 5.17
CA VAL A 121 -4.19 -14.27 4.29
C VAL A 121 -5.34 -13.71 5.09
N VAL A 122 -5.92 -12.63 4.55
CA VAL A 122 -7.11 -11.97 5.08
C VAL A 122 -8.21 -12.05 4.03
N LYS A 123 -9.45 -12.34 4.44
CA LYS A 123 -10.60 -12.26 3.55
C LYS A 123 -11.49 -11.08 3.90
N ILE A 124 -12.16 -10.53 2.90
CA ILE A 124 -13.13 -9.42 2.99
C ILE A 124 -14.36 -9.74 2.13
N SER A 125 -15.44 -8.95 2.29
CA SER A 125 -16.53 -8.96 1.32
C SER A 125 -16.03 -8.54 -0.06
N SER A 126 -16.45 -9.25 -1.11
CA SER A 126 -16.06 -8.95 -2.50
C SER A 126 -16.83 -7.81 -3.14
N GLU A 127 -17.87 -7.28 -2.47
CA GLU A 127 -18.82 -6.31 -3.04
C GLU A 127 -18.15 -5.05 -3.62
N LYS A 128 -17.14 -4.53 -2.93
CA LYS A 128 -16.40 -3.31 -3.32
C LYS A 128 -15.10 -3.59 -4.08
N VAL A 129 -14.78 -4.86 -4.31
CA VAL A 129 -13.53 -5.25 -4.98
C VAL A 129 -13.72 -5.24 -6.49
N THR A 130 -12.96 -4.40 -7.18
CA THR A 130 -13.02 -4.23 -8.64
C THR A 130 -11.88 -4.94 -9.37
N THR A 131 -10.72 -5.09 -8.73
CA THR A 131 -9.49 -5.57 -9.37
C THR A 131 -8.83 -6.65 -8.53
N VAL A 132 -8.31 -7.66 -9.22
CA VAL A 132 -7.53 -8.77 -8.64
C VAL A 132 -6.19 -8.82 -9.35
N ALA A 133 -5.11 -8.93 -8.60
CA ALA A 133 -3.77 -9.11 -9.16
C ALA A 133 -3.56 -10.58 -9.55
N GLU A 134 -2.84 -10.80 -10.63
CA GLU A 134 -2.40 -12.12 -11.08
C GLU A 134 -0.97 -12.39 -10.61
N PHE A 135 -0.70 -13.58 -10.11
CA PHE A 135 0.66 -14.00 -9.79
C PHE A 135 1.45 -14.33 -11.05
N GLY A 136 2.65 -13.79 -11.14
CA GLY A 136 3.62 -14.17 -12.15
C GLY A 136 4.45 -15.39 -11.74
N ASP A 137 5.23 -15.88 -12.67
CA ASP A 137 6.20 -16.96 -12.46
C ASP A 137 7.58 -16.35 -12.19
N SER A 138 7.98 -16.30 -10.92
CA SER A 138 9.27 -15.73 -10.52
C SER A 138 10.49 -16.47 -11.05
N SER A 139 10.32 -17.75 -11.47
CA SER A 139 11.42 -18.53 -12.07
C SER A 139 11.83 -18.04 -13.46
N LYS A 140 10.98 -17.22 -14.09
CA LYS A 140 11.21 -16.66 -15.43
C LYS A 140 11.86 -15.27 -15.39
N LEU A 141 12.04 -14.69 -14.21
CA LEU A 141 12.67 -13.38 -14.09
C LEU A 141 14.14 -13.42 -14.53
N THR A 142 14.56 -12.32 -15.14
CA THR A 142 15.93 -12.11 -15.60
C THR A 142 16.55 -10.89 -14.91
N VAL A 143 17.82 -10.99 -14.54
CA VAL A 143 18.58 -9.85 -13.99
C VAL A 143 18.59 -8.71 -15.02
N GLY A 144 18.28 -7.50 -14.57
CA GLY A 144 18.15 -6.31 -15.41
C GLY A 144 16.73 -5.99 -15.85
N GLU A 145 15.75 -6.89 -15.66
CA GLU A 145 14.35 -6.59 -15.93
C GLU A 145 13.82 -5.48 -15.01
N THR A 146 12.92 -4.67 -15.54
CA THR A 146 12.24 -3.63 -14.75
C THR A 146 11.36 -4.27 -13.69
N ALA A 147 11.51 -3.82 -12.45
CA ALA A 147 10.67 -4.16 -11.33
C ALA A 147 9.96 -2.91 -10.80
N ILE A 148 8.68 -3.05 -10.44
CA ILE A 148 7.86 -2.00 -9.88
C ILE A 148 7.36 -2.48 -8.52
N ALA A 149 7.56 -1.69 -7.48
CA ALA A 149 6.96 -1.95 -6.18
C ALA A 149 5.82 -0.96 -5.94
N ILE A 150 4.68 -1.49 -5.50
CA ILE A 150 3.48 -0.70 -5.16
C ILE A 150 3.07 -1.09 -3.75
N GLY A 151 2.83 -0.10 -2.89
CA GLY A 151 2.48 -0.38 -1.51
C GLY A 151 1.93 0.83 -0.77
N SER A 152 1.69 0.62 0.53
CA SER A 152 1.24 1.64 1.49
C SER A 152 2.22 1.65 2.68
N PRO A 153 3.45 2.17 2.48
CA PRO A 153 4.57 1.92 3.40
C PRO A 153 4.43 2.57 4.78
N LEU A 154 3.66 3.63 4.91
CA LEU A 154 3.52 4.41 6.15
C LEU A 154 2.04 4.74 6.43
N GLY A 155 1.15 3.79 6.15
CA GLY A 155 -0.27 3.96 6.38
C GLY A 155 -1.04 4.58 5.22
N SER A 156 -2.27 4.95 5.51
CA SER A 156 -3.23 5.39 4.50
C SER A 156 -2.88 6.69 3.77
N GLU A 157 -2.01 7.53 4.34
CA GLU A 157 -1.55 8.76 3.70
C GLU A 157 -0.62 8.51 2.51
N TYR A 158 0.09 7.37 2.53
CA TYR A 158 1.03 6.96 1.49
C TYR A 158 0.53 5.78 0.67
N ALA A 159 -0.79 5.56 0.65
CA ALA A 159 -1.42 4.51 -0.14
C ALA A 159 -1.05 4.66 -1.63
N ASN A 160 -0.79 3.51 -2.29
CA ASN A 160 -0.40 3.45 -3.70
C ASN A 160 0.93 4.16 -4.03
N THR A 161 1.87 4.23 -3.08
CA THR A 161 3.23 4.66 -3.38
C THR A 161 3.86 3.69 -4.38
N VAL A 162 4.42 4.24 -5.46
CA VAL A 162 5.03 3.46 -6.54
C VAL A 162 6.50 3.80 -6.63
N THR A 163 7.35 2.76 -6.64
CA THR A 163 8.78 2.87 -6.93
C THR A 163 9.16 1.92 -8.05
N GLN A 164 10.20 2.26 -8.80
CA GLN A 164 10.70 1.46 -9.90
C GLN A 164 12.20 1.22 -9.75
N GLY A 165 12.62 0.03 -10.11
CA GLY A 165 14.00 -0.38 -10.15
C GLY A 165 14.21 -1.51 -11.15
N ILE A 166 15.27 -2.25 -10.96
CA ILE A 166 15.57 -3.45 -11.76
C ILE A 166 15.81 -4.65 -10.84
N VAL A 167 15.58 -5.84 -11.37
CA VAL A 167 15.99 -7.10 -10.74
C VAL A 167 17.51 -7.15 -10.74
N SER A 168 18.14 -6.98 -9.58
CA SER A 168 19.60 -6.91 -9.45
C SER A 168 20.25 -8.28 -9.26
N SER A 169 19.51 -9.25 -8.73
CA SER A 169 19.98 -10.61 -8.45
C SER A 169 18.81 -11.56 -8.30
N LEU A 170 19.04 -12.84 -8.63
CA LEU A 170 18.10 -13.94 -8.41
C LEU A 170 18.73 -14.95 -7.44
N ASN A 171 17.87 -15.67 -6.71
CA ASN A 171 18.28 -16.78 -5.81
C ASN A 171 19.37 -16.38 -4.79
N ARG A 172 19.29 -15.16 -4.23
CA ARG A 172 20.20 -14.72 -3.19
C ARG A 172 19.75 -15.27 -1.83
N ASN A 173 20.63 -15.97 -1.13
CA ASN A 173 20.41 -16.34 0.25
C ASN A 173 20.52 -15.08 1.13
N VAL A 174 19.44 -14.74 1.83
CA VAL A 174 19.40 -13.65 2.79
C VAL A 174 19.23 -14.27 4.17
N SER A 175 20.21 -14.09 5.04
CA SER A 175 20.07 -14.49 6.43
C SER A 175 19.39 -13.32 7.18
N LEU A 176 18.16 -13.52 7.59
CA LEU A 176 17.43 -12.60 8.45
C LEU A 176 17.59 -13.05 9.90
N LYS A 177 17.73 -12.10 10.82
CA LYS A 177 17.61 -12.38 12.24
C LYS A 177 16.19 -12.02 12.66
N SER A 178 15.50 -12.93 13.31
CA SER A 178 14.24 -12.62 13.97
C SER A 178 14.50 -11.65 15.13
N GLU A 179 13.46 -10.97 15.61
CA GLU A 179 13.56 -10.08 16.78
C GLU A 179 14.08 -10.82 18.02
N ASP A 180 13.90 -12.13 18.09
CA ASP A 180 14.42 -13.02 19.15
C ASP A 180 15.87 -13.47 18.91
N GLY A 181 16.54 -12.97 17.86
CA GLY A 181 17.95 -13.25 17.56
C GLY A 181 18.23 -14.61 16.92
N GLN A 182 17.22 -15.39 16.55
CA GLN A 182 17.41 -16.63 15.80
C GLN A 182 17.56 -16.33 14.30
N ALA A 183 18.51 -16.99 13.65
CA ALA A 183 18.66 -16.93 12.20
C ALA A 183 17.52 -17.72 11.53
N ILE A 184 16.84 -17.07 10.59
CA ILE A 184 15.81 -17.65 9.73
C ILE A 184 16.39 -17.85 8.34
#